data_ac80f99ccdf88576ccf42ec3309d65a2
#
_entry.id   ac80f99ccdf88576ccf42ec3309d65a2
#
_cell.length_a   1.000
_cell.length_b   1.000
_cell.length_c   1.000
_cell.angle_alpha   90.00
_cell.angle_beta   90.00
_cell.angle_gamma   90.00
#
_symmetry.space_group_name_H-M   'P 1'
#
loop_
_entity.id
_entity.type
_entity.pdbx_description
1 polymer ?
#
loop_
_entity_poly.entity_id
_entity_poly.type
_entity_poly.pdbx_seq_one_letter_code
_entity_poly.pdbx_strand_id
1 'polypeptide(L)' 'MQNIKLGFIGFGNMAQAMVKGLLLKEVLPADQIYACAKNWEKLERTTGSFRVHPCHDAREVAEQADLVIVA' A
#
# COMPACT_ATOMS: atom_id res chain seq x y z
N MET A 1 -5.13 -7.75 -12.65
CA MET A 1 -5.16 -6.26 -12.67
C MET A 1 -3.79 -5.73 -13.02
N GLN A 2 -3.49 -5.71 -14.31
CA GLN A 2 -2.22 -5.18 -14.78
C GLN A 2 -2.32 -3.66 -14.90
N ASN A 3 -1.28 -2.97 -14.56
CA ASN A 3 -1.15 -1.52 -14.71
C ASN A 3 -2.04 -0.68 -13.79
N ILE A 4 -2.70 -1.29 -12.81
CA ILE A 4 -3.44 -0.53 -11.81
C ILE A 4 -2.53 -0.30 -10.61
N LYS A 5 -2.48 0.94 -10.15
CA LYS A 5 -1.77 1.30 -8.93
C LYS A 5 -2.77 1.39 -7.80
N LEU A 6 -2.54 0.62 -6.75
CA LEU A 6 -3.45 0.52 -5.61
C LEU A 6 -2.87 1.28 -4.43
N GLY A 7 -3.68 2.10 -3.79
CA GLY A 7 -3.26 2.86 -2.63
C GLY A 7 -4.06 2.52 -1.40
N PHE A 8 -3.41 2.59 -0.24
CA PHE A 8 -4.05 2.40 1.06
C PHE A 8 -3.86 3.64 1.90
N ILE A 9 -4.94 4.18 2.43
CA ILE A 9 -4.88 5.21 3.46
C ILE A 9 -5.09 4.50 4.77
N GLY A 10 -4.01 4.35 5.53
CA GLY A 10 -3.93 3.48 6.68
C GLY A 10 -3.28 2.15 6.31
N PHE A 11 -2.35 1.69 7.11
CA PHE A 11 -1.63 0.45 6.82
C PHE A 11 -1.48 -0.42 8.06
N GLY A 12 -2.62 -0.63 8.75
CA GLY A 12 -2.69 -1.52 9.90
C GLY A 12 -2.83 -2.98 9.49
N ASN A 13 -3.26 -3.81 10.43
CA ASN A 13 -3.33 -5.25 10.21
C ASN A 13 -4.22 -5.65 9.04
N MET A 14 -5.34 -4.97 8.86
CA MET A 14 -6.27 -5.30 7.78
C MET A 14 -5.66 -5.00 6.41
N ALA A 15 -5.07 -3.83 6.25
CA ALA A 15 -4.42 -3.45 4.99
C ALA A 15 -3.25 -4.38 4.68
N GLN A 16 -2.46 -4.73 5.69
CA GLN A 16 -1.34 -5.66 5.51
C GLN A 16 -1.82 -7.05 5.08
N ALA A 17 -2.92 -7.51 5.66
CA ALA A 17 -3.50 -8.80 5.26
C ALA A 17 -3.99 -8.78 3.82
N MET A 18 -4.59 -7.68 3.38
CA MET A 18 -5.03 -7.52 2.00
C MET A 18 -3.86 -7.53 1.04
N VAL A 19 -2.79 -6.80 1.37
CA VAL A 19 -1.58 -6.76 0.54
C VAL A 19 -0.96 -8.15 0.46
N LYS A 20 -0.85 -8.83 1.58
CA LYS A 20 -0.31 -10.19 1.62
C LYS A 20 -1.09 -11.12 0.68
N GLY A 21 -2.43 -11.04 0.73
CA GLY A 21 -3.28 -11.83 -0.16
C GLY A 21 -3.07 -11.49 -1.63
N LEU A 22 -2.97 -10.21 -1.96
CA LEU A 22 -2.76 -9.77 -3.34
C LEU A 22 -1.42 -10.27 -3.88
N LEU A 23 -0.37 -10.22 -3.07
CA LEU A 23 0.95 -10.68 -3.47
C LEU A 23 1.01 -12.21 -3.61
N LEU A 24 0.37 -12.93 -2.69
CA LEU A 24 0.33 -14.39 -2.75
C LEU A 24 -0.43 -14.90 -3.97
N LYS A 25 -1.48 -14.20 -4.35
CA LYS A 25 -2.29 -14.56 -5.53
C LYS A 25 -1.76 -13.96 -6.82
N GLU A 26 -0.67 -13.20 -6.74
CA GLU A 26 -0.07 -12.53 -7.88
C GLU A 26 -1.04 -11.65 -8.66
N VAL A 27 -1.96 -10.99 -7.94
CA VAL A 27 -2.94 -10.08 -8.55
C VAL A 27 -2.26 -8.82 -9.04
N LEU A 28 -1.35 -8.25 -8.21
CA LEU A 28 -0.50 -7.12 -8.62
C LEU A 28 0.88 -7.27 -8.00
N PRO A 29 1.91 -6.72 -8.64
CA PRO A 29 3.23 -6.66 -8.03
C PRO A 29 3.28 -5.61 -6.92
N ALA A 30 4.19 -5.80 -5.98
CA ALA A 30 4.34 -4.90 -4.83
C ALA A 30 4.66 -3.47 -5.24
N ASP A 31 5.38 -3.26 -6.32
CA ASP A 31 5.77 -1.92 -6.79
C ASP A 31 4.59 -1.11 -7.35
N GLN A 32 3.42 -1.71 -7.45
CA GLN A 32 2.19 -1.02 -7.83
C GLN A 32 1.29 -0.72 -6.62
N ILE A 33 1.80 -0.92 -5.40
CA ILE A 33 1.05 -0.68 -4.18
C ILE A 33 1.69 0.46 -3.38
N TYR A 34 0.86 1.38 -2.92
CA TYR A 34 1.27 2.56 -2.17
C TYR A 34 0.49 2.62 -0.88
N ALA A 35 1.09 3.15 0.18
CA ALA A 35 0.42 3.22 1.48
C ALA A 35 0.90 4.40 2.30
N CYS A 36 0.01 4.98 3.10
CA CYS A 36 0.38 5.98 4.09
C CYS A 36 -0.21 5.59 5.45
N ALA A 37 0.40 6.11 6.51
CA ALA A 37 -0.06 5.90 7.87
C ALA A 37 0.45 7.05 8.75
N LYS A 38 -0.08 7.16 9.95
CA LYS A 38 0.30 8.25 10.88
C LYS A 38 1.73 8.13 11.37
N ASN A 39 2.20 6.91 11.62
CA ASN A 39 3.55 6.66 12.13
C ASN A 39 4.46 6.27 10.99
N TRP A 40 5.29 7.20 10.55
CA TRP A 40 6.20 7.00 9.40
C TRP A 40 7.19 5.85 9.65
N GLU A 41 7.79 5.79 10.83
CA GLU A 41 8.80 4.76 11.10
C GLU A 41 8.21 3.36 11.02
N LYS A 42 7.00 3.19 11.58
CA LYS A 42 6.31 1.92 11.52
C LYS A 42 5.90 1.59 10.09
N LEU A 43 5.43 2.60 9.35
CA LEU A 43 5.05 2.44 7.96
C LEU A 43 6.23 1.99 7.11
N GLU A 44 7.39 2.64 7.26
CA GLU A 44 8.59 2.26 6.51
C GLU A 44 8.95 0.80 6.76
N ARG A 45 8.84 0.36 8.00
CA ARG A 45 9.17 -1.01 8.37
C ARG A 45 8.21 -2.02 7.74
N THR A 46 6.92 -1.75 7.84
CA THR A 46 5.90 -2.65 7.31
C THR A 46 5.86 -2.66 5.78
N THR A 47 5.97 -1.49 5.15
CA THR A 47 6.00 -1.41 3.69
C THR A 47 7.27 -2.05 3.14
N GLY A 48 8.39 -1.87 3.85
CA GLY A 48 9.66 -2.48 3.45
C GLY A 48 9.60 -4.00 3.42
N SER A 49 8.88 -4.61 4.37
CA SER A 49 8.75 -6.06 4.42
C SER A 49 7.94 -6.61 3.25
N PHE A 50 7.00 -5.82 2.70
CA PHE A 50 6.21 -6.20 1.53
C PHE A 50 6.75 -5.62 0.23
N ARG A 51 7.72 -4.70 0.31
CA ARG A 51 8.28 -3.97 -0.83
C ARG A 51 7.27 -3.07 -1.53
N VAL A 52 6.30 -2.57 -0.78
CA VAL A 52 5.35 -1.59 -1.29
C VAL A 52 5.88 -0.18 -1.00
N HIS A 53 5.33 0.82 -1.66
CA HIS A 53 5.82 2.20 -1.56
C HIS A 53 5.21 2.94 -0.38
N PRO A 54 6.01 3.42 0.58
CA PRO A 54 5.48 4.27 1.65
C PRO A 54 5.27 5.68 1.14
N CYS A 55 4.15 6.29 1.53
CA CYS A 55 3.85 7.67 1.20
C CYS A 55 3.70 8.48 2.50
N HIS A 56 3.99 9.77 2.43
CA HIS A 56 3.99 10.63 3.62
C HIS A 56 2.59 11.00 4.08
N ASP A 57 1.64 11.08 3.16
CA ASP A 57 0.26 11.44 3.50
C ASP A 57 -0.72 10.86 2.47
N ALA A 58 -2.01 11.05 2.76
CA ALA A 58 -3.08 10.56 1.90
C ALA A 58 -3.06 11.21 0.52
N ARG A 59 -2.64 12.47 0.44
CA ARG A 59 -2.56 13.18 -0.83
C ARG A 59 -1.55 12.52 -1.77
N GLU A 60 -0.40 12.14 -1.24
CA GLU A 60 0.64 11.47 -2.01
C GLU A 60 0.13 10.12 -2.54
N VAL A 61 -0.58 9.37 -1.69
CA VAL A 61 -1.20 8.12 -2.12
C VAL A 61 -2.19 8.37 -3.26
N ALA A 62 -3.05 9.38 -3.11
CA ALA A 62 -4.07 9.69 -4.11
C ALA A 62 -3.46 10.13 -5.44
N GLU A 63 -2.32 10.82 -5.40
CA GLU A 63 -1.63 11.24 -6.61
C GLU A 63 -1.02 10.07 -7.37
N GLN A 64 -0.60 9.04 -6.66
CA GLN A 64 0.07 7.89 -7.26
C GLN A 64 -0.90 6.77 -7.65
N ALA A 65 -1.96 6.58 -6.89
CA ALA A 65 -2.83 5.42 -7.05
C ALA A 65 -4.02 5.69 -7.97
N ASP A 66 -4.42 4.67 -8.70
CA ASP A 66 -5.63 4.70 -9.52
C ASP A 66 -6.86 4.35 -8.67
N LEU A 67 -6.68 3.51 -7.67
CA LEU A 67 -7.73 3.07 -6.76
C LEU A 67 -7.21 3.20 -5.34
N VAL A 68 -7.98 3.83 -4.47
CA VAL A 68 -7.59 4.07 -3.08
C VAL A 68 -8.55 3.36 -2.13
N ILE A 69 -7.99 2.61 -1.19
CA ILE A 69 -8.73 1.93 -0.14
C ILE A 69 -8.44 2.64 1.18
N VAL A 70 -9.49 3.06 1.87
CA VAL A 70 -9.37 3.64 3.21
C VAL A 70 -9.51 2.50 4.21
N ALA A 71 -8.43 2.21 4.90
CA ALA A 71 -8.40 1.07 5.82
C ALA A 71 -8.32 1.48 7.29
#